data_7fbfc9a81256604f7154b4a0003ba167
#
_entry.id   7fbfc9a81256604f7154b4a0003ba167
#
_cell.length_a   1.000
_cell.length_b   1.000
_cell.length_c   1.000
_cell.angle_alpha   90.00
_cell.angle_beta   90.00
_cell.angle_gamma   90.00
#
_symmetry.space_group_name_H-M   'P 1'
#
loop_
_entity.id
_entity.type
_entity.pdbx_description
1 polymer ?
#
loop_
_entity_poly.entity_id
_entity_poly.type
_entity_poly.pdbx_seq_one_letter_code
_entity_poly.pdbx_strand_id
1 'polypeptide(L)'
;MRKEYRTISEVVGPLMLVKDVEGVKYDELVEIEQADGTIRRGRVLEINGDKAMVQLFEGSQGLRISDSKARFLGHSIELDVAPDMLGRVFDGMGKPKDGGPALIAEKHLDINGTAMNPAARDYPSEFIQTGISAIDGLNTLVRGQKLPVFSGSGLPHANLAAQIARQAKVLGSDEKFAVVFAAVGITFEEADFFISDFRQTGAIERTVTFINLANDPAIERISTPRMAITAAEYLAYDLGMHVLVIITDITNYAEALREVSAARKEVPGRRGYPGYMYTDLATMYERAGRIRDNKGSITMIPILSMPEDDVTHPIPDLTGYITEGQIILSRELYRKGLTPPINVLPSLSRLKDKGIGKGKTREDHADTMNQLFSAYSRGKEAKELAVILGDAALSDTDKLYAKFADAFEAEYVSQGYYTNRSIEETLNLGWKLLGILPKSELKRIRDAYIEKYYREEA
;
A
#
# COMPACT_ATOMS: atom_id res chain seq x y z
N MET A 1 -23.70 -23.63 -13.37
CA MET A 1 -23.93 -24.37 -14.64
C MET A 1 -23.34 -23.49 -15.74
N ARG A 2 -22.36 -23.97 -16.49
CA ARG A 2 -21.74 -23.19 -17.57
C ARG A 2 -22.72 -23.05 -18.71
N LYS A 3 -23.05 -21.83 -19.15
CA LYS A 3 -23.95 -21.56 -20.29
C LYS A 3 -23.15 -20.95 -21.44
N GLU A 4 -23.33 -21.47 -22.66
CA GLU A 4 -22.65 -21.02 -23.87
C GLU A 4 -23.64 -20.36 -24.83
N TYR A 5 -23.29 -19.18 -25.33
CA TYR A 5 -24.10 -18.41 -26.26
C TYR A 5 -23.31 -18.04 -27.51
N ARG A 6 -23.95 -18.09 -28.67
CA ARG A 6 -23.41 -17.62 -29.96
C ARG A 6 -24.09 -16.34 -30.43
N THR A 7 -24.85 -15.70 -29.55
CA THR A 7 -25.68 -14.53 -29.80
C THR A 7 -24.95 -13.21 -29.52
N ILE A 8 -23.62 -13.19 -29.77
CA ILE A 8 -22.84 -11.95 -29.74
C ILE A 8 -23.35 -11.05 -30.85
N SER A 9 -23.91 -9.88 -30.52
CA SER A 9 -24.58 -9.01 -31.49
C SER A 9 -23.77 -7.76 -31.83
N GLU A 10 -22.94 -7.27 -30.93
CA GLU A 10 -22.24 -6.02 -31.10
C GLU A 10 -20.93 -6.03 -30.25
N VAL A 11 -19.87 -5.42 -30.81
CA VAL A 11 -18.62 -5.18 -30.10
C VAL A 11 -18.19 -3.74 -30.38
N VAL A 12 -18.09 -2.92 -29.30
CA VAL A 12 -17.68 -1.51 -29.38
C VAL A 12 -16.58 -1.25 -28.36
N GLY A 13 -15.35 -1.04 -28.86
CA GLY A 13 -14.20 -0.92 -27.97
C GLY A 13 -14.04 -2.17 -27.09
N PRO A 14 -13.91 -2.04 -25.78
CA PRO A 14 -13.78 -3.17 -24.87
C PRO A 14 -15.12 -3.80 -24.47
N LEU A 15 -16.25 -3.32 -25.02
CA LEU A 15 -17.59 -3.77 -24.65
C LEU A 15 -18.16 -4.71 -25.70
N MET A 16 -18.78 -5.79 -25.26
CA MET A 16 -19.43 -6.80 -26.10
C MET A 16 -20.86 -7.04 -25.59
N LEU A 17 -21.83 -7.00 -26.50
CA LEU A 17 -23.23 -7.28 -26.21
C LEU A 17 -23.58 -8.73 -26.60
N VAL A 18 -24.04 -9.52 -25.65
CA VAL A 18 -24.57 -10.86 -25.86
C VAL A 18 -26.08 -10.84 -25.63
N LYS A 19 -26.86 -11.36 -26.59
CA LYS A 19 -28.35 -11.43 -26.52
C LYS A 19 -28.78 -12.84 -26.15
N ASP A 20 -30.09 -12.92 -25.81
CA ASP A 20 -30.78 -14.16 -25.49
C ASP A 20 -30.11 -14.91 -24.31
N VAL A 21 -29.60 -14.16 -23.35
CA VAL A 21 -28.98 -14.72 -22.14
C VAL A 21 -30.01 -14.96 -21.05
N GLU A 22 -29.84 -16.02 -20.27
CA GLU A 22 -30.74 -16.39 -19.19
C GLU A 22 -30.02 -16.75 -17.92
N GLY A 23 -30.37 -16.13 -16.78
CA GLY A 23 -29.83 -16.43 -15.46
C GLY A 23 -28.36 -16.06 -15.28
N VAL A 24 -27.90 -15.09 -16.05
CA VAL A 24 -26.57 -14.47 -15.94
C VAL A 24 -26.54 -13.52 -14.75
N LYS A 25 -25.38 -13.42 -14.09
CA LYS A 25 -25.19 -12.57 -12.91
C LYS A 25 -24.27 -11.38 -13.23
N TYR A 26 -24.45 -10.29 -12.47
CA TYR A 26 -23.48 -9.19 -12.48
C TYR A 26 -22.11 -9.68 -12.03
N ASP A 27 -21.05 -9.12 -12.58
CA ASP A 27 -19.64 -9.47 -12.35
C ASP A 27 -19.27 -10.92 -12.69
N GLU A 28 -20.16 -11.68 -13.34
CA GLU A 28 -19.89 -13.04 -13.79
C GLU A 28 -18.78 -13.06 -14.82
N LEU A 29 -17.84 -13.98 -14.66
CA LEU A 29 -16.74 -14.18 -15.59
C LEU A 29 -17.25 -14.85 -16.88
N VAL A 30 -16.80 -14.32 -18.01
CA VAL A 30 -17.16 -14.78 -19.35
C VAL A 30 -15.90 -15.13 -20.14
N GLU A 31 -15.86 -16.32 -20.70
CA GLU A 31 -14.86 -16.72 -21.68
C GLU A 31 -15.41 -16.56 -23.10
N ILE A 32 -14.65 -15.91 -23.95
CA ILE A 32 -14.98 -15.72 -25.35
C ILE A 32 -14.02 -16.59 -26.18
N GLU A 33 -14.51 -17.72 -26.67
CA GLU A 33 -13.79 -18.64 -27.52
C GLU A 33 -13.94 -18.23 -29.00
N GLN A 34 -12.82 -17.99 -29.67
CA GLN A 34 -12.76 -17.68 -31.11
C GLN A 34 -12.61 -18.95 -31.94
N ALA A 35 -12.83 -18.87 -33.25
CA ALA A 35 -12.73 -20.01 -34.17
C ALA A 35 -11.33 -20.62 -34.23
N ASP A 36 -10.29 -19.86 -33.95
CA ASP A 36 -8.89 -20.32 -33.90
C ASP A 36 -8.51 -20.98 -32.56
N GLY A 37 -9.47 -21.12 -31.65
CA GLY A 37 -9.25 -21.67 -30.31
C GLY A 37 -8.70 -20.67 -29.28
N THR A 38 -8.47 -19.41 -29.67
CA THR A 38 -8.07 -18.36 -28.75
C THR A 38 -9.20 -18.06 -27.78
N ILE A 39 -8.89 -18.02 -26.48
CA ILE A 39 -9.84 -17.67 -25.43
C ILE A 39 -9.48 -16.29 -24.91
N ARG A 40 -10.45 -15.37 -24.96
CA ARG A 40 -10.42 -14.09 -24.25
C ARG A 40 -11.34 -14.13 -23.06
N ARG A 41 -11.13 -13.23 -22.14
CA ARG A 41 -11.95 -13.13 -20.93
C ARG A 41 -12.65 -11.78 -20.84
N GLY A 42 -13.76 -11.79 -20.13
CA GLY A 42 -14.51 -10.59 -19.82
C GLY A 42 -15.36 -10.82 -18.58
N ARG A 43 -16.00 -9.76 -18.11
CA ARG A 43 -16.97 -9.84 -17.03
C ARG A 43 -18.27 -9.15 -17.43
N VAL A 44 -19.36 -9.61 -16.86
CA VAL A 44 -20.68 -9.00 -17.03
C VAL A 44 -20.71 -7.66 -16.30
N LEU A 45 -20.97 -6.58 -17.04
CA LEU A 45 -21.11 -5.23 -16.47
C LEU A 45 -22.56 -4.88 -16.18
N GLU A 46 -23.43 -5.21 -17.11
CA GLU A 46 -24.84 -4.81 -17.09
C GLU A 46 -25.71 -5.92 -17.66
N ILE A 47 -26.89 -6.07 -17.09
CA ILE A 47 -27.89 -7.01 -17.56
C ILE A 47 -29.16 -6.21 -17.77
N ASN A 48 -29.72 -6.27 -18.99
CA ASN A 48 -30.95 -5.61 -19.37
C ASN A 48 -31.87 -6.64 -20.06
N GLY A 49 -32.78 -7.21 -19.29
CA GLY A 49 -33.66 -8.29 -19.75
C GLY A 49 -32.87 -9.53 -20.16
N ASP A 50 -32.96 -9.87 -21.44
CA ASP A 50 -32.26 -10.99 -22.07
C ASP A 50 -30.90 -10.61 -22.68
N LYS A 51 -30.36 -9.43 -22.34
CA LYS A 51 -29.08 -8.91 -22.87
C LYS A 51 -28.08 -8.72 -21.76
N ALA A 52 -26.83 -9.20 -21.96
CA ALA A 52 -25.72 -8.95 -21.09
C ALA A 52 -24.65 -8.11 -21.81
N MET A 53 -24.23 -7.03 -21.18
CA MET A 53 -23.06 -6.26 -21.59
C MET A 53 -21.84 -6.84 -20.89
N VAL A 54 -20.88 -7.33 -21.67
CA VAL A 54 -19.64 -7.92 -21.21
C VAL A 54 -18.47 -6.98 -21.50
N GLN A 55 -17.68 -6.69 -20.50
CA GLN A 55 -16.41 -5.98 -20.64
C GLN A 55 -15.29 -6.98 -20.91
N LEU A 56 -14.62 -6.85 -22.06
CA LEU A 56 -13.47 -7.66 -22.42
C LEU A 56 -12.22 -7.20 -21.66
N PHE A 57 -11.39 -8.14 -21.24
CA PHE A 57 -10.15 -7.85 -20.53
C PHE A 57 -9.00 -7.53 -21.52
N GLU A 58 -8.86 -8.31 -22.57
CA GLU A 58 -7.77 -8.20 -23.54
C GLU A 58 -8.12 -7.34 -24.77
N GLY A 59 -9.19 -6.57 -24.72
CA GLY A 59 -9.67 -5.77 -25.85
C GLY A 59 -10.34 -6.58 -26.96
N SER A 60 -10.83 -5.88 -27.98
CA SER A 60 -11.68 -6.47 -29.04
C SER A 60 -10.95 -6.65 -30.40
N GLN A 61 -9.69 -6.27 -30.49
CA GLN A 61 -8.96 -6.34 -31.77
C GLN A 61 -8.87 -7.79 -32.29
N GLY A 62 -9.29 -8.00 -33.53
CA GLY A 62 -9.28 -9.31 -34.16
C GLY A 62 -10.44 -10.25 -33.78
N LEU A 63 -11.37 -9.82 -32.89
CA LEU A 63 -12.53 -10.60 -32.50
C LEU A 63 -13.56 -10.60 -33.61
N ARG A 64 -13.98 -11.80 -34.08
CA ARG A 64 -15.01 -11.98 -35.09
C ARG A 64 -16.31 -12.40 -34.43
N ILE A 65 -17.33 -11.56 -34.53
CA ILE A 65 -18.64 -11.79 -33.90
C ILE A 65 -19.29 -13.10 -34.40
N SER A 66 -19.17 -13.38 -35.71
CA SER A 66 -19.80 -14.54 -36.34
C SER A 66 -19.27 -15.88 -35.87
N ASP A 67 -18.00 -15.91 -35.44
CA ASP A 67 -17.27 -17.15 -35.20
C ASP A 67 -16.87 -17.32 -33.72
N SER A 68 -17.32 -16.39 -32.88
CA SER A 68 -17.03 -16.39 -31.44
C SER A 68 -18.20 -16.92 -30.62
N LYS A 69 -17.87 -17.55 -29.51
CA LYS A 69 -18.82 -18.04 -28.51
C LYS A 69 -18.54 -17.41 -27.17
N ALA A 70 -19.59 -16.97 -26.47
CA ALA A 70 -19.49 -16.47 -25.10
C ALA A 70 -19.95 -17.55 -24.11
N ARG A 71 -19.07 -17.94 -23.20
CA ARG A 71 -19.32 -18.93 -22.15
C ARG A 71 -19.35 -18.24 -20.81
N PHE A 72 -20.51 -18.19 -20.18
CA PHE A 72 -20.71 -17.66 -18.84
C PHE A 72 -20.40 -18.73 -17.80
N LEU A 73 -19.53 -18.42 -16.85
CA LEU A 73 -18.96 -19.43 -15.93
C LEU A 73 -19.79 -19.63 -14.66
N GLY A 74 -20.72 -18.73 -14.36
CA GLY A 74 -21.60 -18.81 -13.20
C GLY A 74 -21.00 -18.26 -11.89
N HIS A 75 -19.76 -17.76 -11.93
CA HIS A 75 -19.06 -17.17 -10.81
C HIS A 75 -18.29 -15.91 -11.26
N SER A 76 -17.92 -15.06 -10.30
CA SER A 76 -17.08 -13.88 -10.51
C SER A 76 -15.61 -14.27 -10.74
N ILE A 77 -14.73 -13.28 -10.81
CA ILE A 77 -13.28 -13.53 -10.84
C ILE A 77 -12.86 -14.11 -9.50
N GLU A 78 -12.21 -15.26 -9.52
CA GLU A 78 -11.71 -15.97 -8.35
C GLU A 78 -10.19 -16.07 -8.38
N LEU A 79 -9.57 -16.13 -7.20
CA LEU A 79 -8.17 -16.43 -7.02
C LEU A 79 -8.02 -17.83 -6.44
N ASP A 80 -7.17 -18.63 -7.06
CA ASP A 80 -6.70 -19.89 -6.53
C ASP A 80 -5.72 -19.63 -5.39
N VAL A 81 -5.98 -20.17 -4.21
CA VAL A 81 -5.13 -20.00 -3.03
C VAL A 81 -4.67 -21.30 -2.45
N ALA A 82 -3.42 -21.35 -2.03
CA ALA A 82 -2.78 -22.44 -1.31
C ALA A 82 -1.56 -21.92 -0.54
N PRO A 83 -1.03 -22.62 0.49
CA PRO A 83 0.18 -22.22 1.19
C PRO A 83 1.39 -22.03 0.27
N ASP A 84 1.45 -22.82 -0.81
CA ASP A 84 2.53 -22.81 -1.81
C ASP A 84 2.59 -21.51 -2.66
N MET A 85 1.67 -20.56 -2.44
CA MET A 85 1.77 -19.24 -3.07
C MET A 85 2.87 -18.37 -2.47
N LEU A 86 3.36 -18.68 -1.27
CA LEU A 86 4.54 -18.03 -0.70
C LEU A 86 5.77 -18.28 -1.56
N GLY A 87 6.56 -17.26 -1.80
CA GLY A 87 7.73 -17.32 -2.68
C GLY A 87 7.43 -17.16 -4.16
N ARG A 88 6.16 -17.04 -4.55
CA ARG A 88 5.73 -17.03 -5.95
C ARG A 88 5.45 -15.63 -6.47
N VAL A 89 5.57 -15.49 -7.80
CA VAL A 89 5.23 -14.27 -8.54
C VAL A 89 4.08 -14.58 -9.49
N PHE A 90 3.02 -13.78 -9.41
CA PHE A 90 1.81 -13.90 -10.22
C PHE A 90 1.59 -12.64 -11.06
N ASP A 91 0.84 -12.77 -12.15
CA ASP A 91 0.30 -11.63 -12.88
C ASP A 91 -0.90 -11.01 -12.15
N GLY A 92 -1.47 -9.94 -12.70
CA GLY A 92 -2.61 -9.25 -12.10
C GLY A 92 -3.91 -10.05 -12.10
N MET A 93 -3.95 -11.21 -12.76
CA MET A 93 -5.06 -12.14 -12.76
C MET A 93 -4.80 -13.43 -11.96
N GLY A 94 -3.71 -13.45 -11.19
CA GLY A 94 -3.36 -14.58 -10.32
C GLY A 94 -2.71 -15.78 -11.02
N LYS A 95 -2.26 -15.63 -12.27
CA LYS A 95 -1.50 -16.69 -12.96
C LYS A 95 -0.02 -16.59 -12.64
N PRO A 96 0.68 -17.73 -12.45
CA PRO A 96 2.14 -17.74 -12.28
C PRO A 96 2.88 -16.98 -13.39
N LYS A 97 3.78 -16.08 -13.00
CA LYS A 97 4.65 -15.29 -13.89
C LYS A 97 6.14 -15.60 -13.67
N ASP A 98 6.44 -16.47 -12.72
CA ASP A 98 7.80 -16.89 -12.34
C ASP A 98 8.33 -18.11 -13.11
N GLY A 99 7.58 -18.62 -14.08
CA GLY A 99 7.92 -19.84 -14.83
C GLY A 99 7.67 -21.15 -14.06
N GLY A 100 7.14 -21.06 -12.85
CA GLY A 100 6.74 -22.22 -12.05
C GLY A 100 5.42 -22.85 -12.52
N PRO A 101 5.05 -24.02 -11.96
CA PRO A 101 3.80 -24.69 -12.29
C PRO A 101 2.58 -23.91 -11.81
N ALA A 102 1.41 -24.20 -12.36
CA ALA A 102 0.15 -23.70 -11.85
C ALA A 102 -0.02 -24.10 -10.37
N LEU A 103 -0.63 -23.23 -9.58
CA LEU A 103 -0.92 -23.50 -8.19
C LEU A 103 -1.99 -24.60 -8.08
N ILE A 104 -1.79 -25.56 -7.20
CA ILE A 104 -2.82 -26.55 -6.85
C ILE A 104 -3.67 -25.90 -5.76
N ALA A 105 -4.84 -25.41 -6.15
CA ALA A 105 -5.70 -24.64 -5.26
C ALA A 105 -6.25 -25.50 -4.11
N GLU A 106 -6.13 -25.00 -2.88
CA GLU A 106 -6.92 -25.52 -1.74
C GLU A 106 -8.32 -24.92 -1.74
N LYS A 107 -8.43 -23.64 -2.14
CA LYS A 107 -9.68 -22.89 -2.26
C LYS A 107 -9.68 -21.99 -3.49
N HIS A 108 -10.89 -21.70 -3.97
CA HIS A 108 -11.16 -20.67 -4.98
C HIS A 108 -11.91 -19.53 -4.28
N LEU A 109 -11.34 -18.34 -4.20
CA LEU A 109 -11.88 -17.23 -3.46
C LEU A 109 -12.26 -16.06 -4.40
N ASP A 110 -13.49 -15.55 -4.24
CA ASP A 110 -13.94 -14.36 -4.96
C ASP A 110 -13.07 -13.16 -4.58
N ILE A 111 -12.49 -12.49 -5.57
CA ILE A 111 -11.58 -11.36 -5.34
C ILE A 111 -12.30 -10.10 -4.86
N ASN A 112 -13.61 -9.99 -5.08
CA ASN A 112 -14.38 -8.86 -4.57
C ASN A 112 -14.40 -8.85 -3.05
N GLY A 113 -14.45 -10.03 -2.43
CA GLY A 113 -14.42 -10.16 -0.98
C GLY A 113 -15.53 -9.36 -0.29
N THR A 114 -15.40 -9.21 1.01
CA THR A 114 -16.30 -8.37 1.81
C THR A 114 -15.49 -7.55 2.81
N ALA A 115 -15.90 -6.29 3.03
CA ALA A 115 -15.34 -5.49 4.10
C ALA A 115 -15.51 -6.20 5.45
N MET A 116 -14.52 -6.07 6.32
CA MET A 116 -14.55 -6.70 7.65
C MET A 116 -15.73 -6.16 8.46
N ASN A 117 -16.50 -7.07 9.07
CA ASN A 117 -17.57 -6.68 9.97
C ASN A 117 -17.02 -5.85 11.14
N PRO A 118 -17.48 -4.60 11.33
CA PRO A 118 -17.00 -3.75 12.42
C PRO A 118 -17.13 -4.37 13.82
N ALA A 119 -18.17 -5.18 14.06
CA ALA A 119 -18.40 -5.84 15.34
C ALA A 119 -17.38 -6.98 15.63
N ALA A 120 -16.82 -7.56 14.58
CA ALA A 120 -15.78 -8.60 14.68
C ALA A 120 -14.36 -8.04 14.72
N ARG A 121 -14.20 -6.74 14.44
CA ARG A 121 -12.89 -6.09 14.39
C ARG A 121 -12.28 -5.95 15.78
N ASP A 122 -11.00 -6.30 15.91
CA ASP A 122 -10.19 -6.04 17.08
C ASP A 122 -9.36 -4.77 16.90
N TYR A 123 -9.04 -4.08 18.01
CA TYR A 123 -8.28 -2.83 17.96
C TYR A 123 -6.78 -3.08 17.78
N PRO A 124 -6.12 -2.40 16.83
CA PRO A 124 -4.68 -2.43 16.67
C PRO A 124 -3.94 -2.00 17.94
N SER A 125 -2.97 -2.79 18.39
CA SER A 125 -2.22 -2.50 19.63
C SER A 125 -0.78 -3.03 19.67
N GLU A 126 -0.32 -3.71 18.62
CA GLU A 126 1.02 -4.31 18.55
C GLU A 126 1.90 -3.55 17.55
N PHE A 127 3.16 -3.36 17.94
CA PHE A 127 4.14 -2.65 17.11
C PHE A 127 4.62 -3.50 15.93
N ILE A 128 4.62 -2.92 14.75
CA ILE A 128 5.31 -3.48 13.58
C ILE A 128 6.56 -2.65 13.33
N GLN A 129 7.72 -3.28 13.40
CA GLN A 129 8.99 -2.66 13.08
C GLN A 129 9.20 -2.68 11.57
N THR A 130 9.27 -1.50 10.96
CA THR A 130 9.61 -1.35 9.54
C THR A 130 11.11 -1.28 9.30
N GLY A 131 11.89 -1.04 10.34
CA GLY A 131 13.34 -0.83 10.28
C GLY A 131 13.74 0.57 9.78
N ILE A 132 12.77 1.48 9.67
CA ILE A 132 12.97 2.86 9.21
C ILE A 132 12.66 3.83 10.36
N SER A 133 13.69 4.54 10.84
CA SER A 133 13.59 5.38 12.03
C SER A 133 12.50 6.44 11.94
N ALA A 134 12.32 7.09 10.80
CA ALA A 134 11.29 8.11 10.60
C ALA A 134 9.85 7.56 10.71
N ILE A 135 9.66 6.27 10.44
CA ILE A 135 8.39 5.57 10.62
C ILE A 135 8.30 5.03 12.04
N ASP A 136 9.22 4.16 12.43
CA ASP A 136 9.15 3.41 13.69
C ASP A 136 9.20 4.33 14.91
N GLY A 137 10.01 5.38 14.86
CA GLY A 137 10.20 6.31 15.96
C GLY A 137 9.15 7.42 16.08
N LEU A 138 8.54 7.86 14.97
CA LEU A 138 7.67 9.05 14.95
C LEU A 138 6.25 8.79 14.45
N ASN A 139 6.10 7.86 13.52
CA ASN A 139 4.84 7.55 12.83
C ASN A 139 4.57 6.04 12.87
N THR A 140 4.72 5.46 14.03
CA THR A 140 4.71 4.02 14.30
C THR A 140 3.56 3.29 13.61
N LEU A 141 3.93 2.22 12.88
CA LEU A 141 2.99 1.30 12.27
C LEU A 141 2.49 0.28 13.30
N VAL A 142 1.18 0.09 13.34
CA VAL A 142 0.54 -0.81 14.28
C VAL A 142 -0.11 -1.97 13.54
N ARG A 143 -0.02 -3.17 14.08
CA ARG A 143 -0.58 -4.40 13.51
C ARG A 143 -2.09 -4.26 13.27
N GLY A 144 -2.52 -4.47 12.02
CA GLY A 144 -3.91 -4.30 11.59
C GLY A 144 -4.27 -2.88 11.15
N GLN A 145 -3.31 -1.96 11.10
CA GLN A 145 -3.48 -0.59 10.63
C GLN A 145 -3.39 -0.50 9.11
N LYS A 146 -4.07 0.51 8.55
CA LYS A 146 -3.90 0.99 7.18
C LYS A 146 -3.14 2.31 7.21
N LEU A 147 -1.86 2.31 6.84
CA LEU A 147 -0.99 3.49 6.85
C LEU A 147 -0.44 3.77 5.46
N PRO A 148 -1.06 4.64 4.67
CA PRO A 148 -0.62 4.92 3.31
C PRO A 148 0.66 5.75 3.25
N VAL A 149 1.38 5.60 2.15
CA VAL A 149 2.50 6.46 1.76
C VAL A 149 2.07 7.36 0.61
N PHE A 150 2.12 8.66 0.84
CA PHE A 150 1.86 9.68 -0.16
C PHE A 150 3.19 10.12 -0.77
N SER A 151 3.40 9.75 -2.02
CA SER A 151 4.59 10.07 -2.79
C SER A 151 4.28 11.13 -3.86
N GLY A 152 5.30 11.61 -4.53
CA GLY A 152 5.18 12.40 -5.75
C GLY A 152 5.82 11.70 -6.94
N SER A 153 5.48 12.10 -8.15
CA SER A 153 6.09 11.54 -9.35
C SER A 153 7.61 11.66 -9.32
N GLY A 154 8.32 10.54 -9.55
CA GLY A 154 9.78 10.47 -9.55
C GLY A 154 10.43 10.46 -8.15
N LEU A 155 9.66 10.41 -7.06
CA LEU A 155 10.20 10.15 -5.73
C LEU A 155 10.42 8.64 -5.50
N PRO A 156 11.36 8.24 -4.63
CA PRO A 156 11.82 6.84 -4.49
C PRO A 156 10.86 5.99 -3.65
N HIS A 157 9.55 6.03 -3.92
CA HIS A 157 8.57 5.22 -3.18
C HIS A 157 8.72 3.73 -3.45
N ALA A 158 9.19 3.34 -4.64
CA ALA A 158 9.50 1.94 -4.95
C ALA A 158 10.60 1.39 -4.03
N ASN A 159 11.68 2.17 -3.83
CA ASN A 159 12.75 1.81 -2.92
C ASN A 159 12.25 1.66 -1.48
N LEU A 160 11.41 2.60 -1.02
CA LEU A 160 10.80 2.56 0.31
C LEU A 160 9.91 1.32 0.47
N ALA A 161 9.07 1.01 -0.53
CA ALA A 161 8.21 -0.17 -0.54
C ALA A 161 9.01 -1.47 -0.43
N ALA A 162 10.05 -1.62 -1.25
CA ALA A 162 10.92 -2.79 -1.23
C ALA A 162 11.69 -2.91 0.10
N GLN A 163 12.17 -1.80 0.65
CA GLN A 163 12.85 -1.78 1.95
C GLN A 163 11.92 -2.24 3.09
N ILE A 164 10.70 -1.75 3.15
CA ILE A 164 9.70 -2.17 4.15
C ILE A 164 9.36 -3.65 3.96
N ALA A 165 9.07 -4.10 2.74
CA ALA A 165 8.76 -5.50 2.43
C ALA A 165 9.86 -6.46 2.90
N ARG A 166 11.12 -6.07 2.68
CA ARG A 166 12.30 -6.86 3.03
C ARG A 166 12.52 -6.98 4.54
N GLN A 167 12.31 -5.91 5.30
CA GLN A 167 12.77 -5.85 6.69
C GLN A 167 11.67 -5.77 7.74
N ALA A 168 10.40 -5.58 7.36
CA ALA A 168 9.28 -5.49 8.32
C ALA A 168 9.09 -6.77 9.12
N LYS A 169 8.79 -6.62 10.41
CA LYS A 169 8.51 -7.74 11.35
C LYS A 169 7.68 -7.28 12.54
N VAL A 170 7.01 -8.23 13.19
CA VAL A 170 6.39 -8.04 14.50
C VAL A 170 7.40 -8.40 15.57
N LEU A 171 7.60 -7.52 16.57
CA LEU A 171 8.53 -7.77 17.67
C LEU A 171 7.92 -8.68 18.73
N GLY A 172 8.76 -9.58 19.27
CA GLY A 172 8.37 -10.44 20.40
C GLY A 172 7.36 -11.54 20.07
N SER A 173 7.17 -11.84 18.80
CA SER A 173 6.26 -12.86 18.34
C SER A 173 7.02 -13.89 17.49
N ASP A 174 6.85 -15.19 17.82
CA ASP A 174 7.29 -16.32 16.99
C ASP A 174 6.26 -16.65 15.89
N GLU A 175 5.25 -15.80 15.72
CA GLU A 175 4.18 -16.00 14.76
C GLU A 175 4.68 -15.82 13.32
N LYS A 176 4.08 -16.60 12.42
CA LYS A 176 4.43 -16.54 10.99
C LYS A 176 4.09 -15.18 10.41
N PHE A 177 5.08 -14.51 9.84
CA PHE A 177 4.95 -13.22 9.16
C PHE A 177 5.11 -13.40 7.65
N ALA A 178 4.19 -12.86 6.87
CA ALA A 178 4.24 -12.86 5.42
C ALA A 178 4.02 -11.46 4.85
N VAL A 179 4.50 -11.25 3.64
CA VAL A 179 4.27 -10.03 2.86
C VAL A 179 3.44 -10.41 1.63
N VAL A 180 2.43 -9.62 1.32
CA VAL A 180 1.77 -9.65 0.01
C VAL A 180 2.05 -8.35 -0.69
N PHE A 181 2.74 -8.42 -1.80
CA PHE A 181 3.19 -7.27 -2.57
C PHE A 181 2.44 -7.18 -3.89
N ALA A 182 1.74 -6.07 -4.12
CA ALA A 182 1.04 -5.80 -5.38
C ALA A 182 1.64 -4.59 -6.06
N ALA A 183 2.22 -4.81 -7.24
CA ALA A 183 2.71 -3.76 -8.13
C ALA A 183 1.70 -3.53 -9.24
N VAL A 184 1.15 -2.33 -9.33
CA VAL A 184 -0.02 -1.98 -10.14
C VAL A 184 0.35 -0.96 -11.20
N GLY A 185 0.30 -1.34 -12.46
CA GLY A 185 0.58 -0.44 -13.59
C GLY A 185 2.00 0.08 -13.62
N ILE A 186 2.98 -0.71 -13.18
CA ILE A 186 4.39 -0.33 -13.11
C ILE A 186 5.13 -0.59 -14.42
N THR A 187 6.32 0.00 -14.56
CA THR A 187 7.20 -0.27 -15.70
C THR A 187 7.87 -1.64 -15.56
N PHE A 188 8.45 -2.13 -16.67
CA PHE A 188 9.20 -3.38 -16.65
C PHE A 188 10.44 -3.28 -15.75
N GLU A 189 11.12 -2.15 -15.75
CA GLU A 189 12.30 -1.88 -14.93
C GLU A 189 11.97 -1.90 -13.43
N GLU A 190 10.84 -1.33 -13.05
CA GLU A 190 10.38 -1.40 -11.66
C GLU A 190 9.99 -2.82 -11.24
N ALA A 191 9.37 -3.59 -12.14
CA ALA A 191 9.03 -4.98 -11.87
C ALA A 191 10.30 -5.83 -11.66
N ASP A 192 11.29 -5.67 -12.54
CA ASP A 192 12.58 -6.35 -12.43
C ASP A 192 13.32 -5.94 -11.14
N PHE A 193 13.29 -4.66 -10.81
CA PHE A 193 13.86 -4.16 -9.55
C PHE A 193 13.26 -4.88 -8.34
N PHE A 194 11.93 -4.96 -8.20
CA PHE A 194 11.29 -5.62 -7.06
C PHE A 194 11.62 -7.11 -6.99
N ILE A 195 11.51 -7.83 -8.11
CA ILE A 195 11.79 -9.27 -8.16
C ILE A 195 13.25 -9.55 -7.83
N SER A 196 14.17 -8.78 -8.39
CA SER A 196 15.60 -8.92 -8.18
C SER A 196 15.98 -8.61 -6.73
N ASP A 197 15.48 -7.52 -6.15
CA ASP A 197 15.73 -7.16 -4.75
C ASP A 197 15.20 -8.25 -3.79
N PHE A 198 13.98 -8.73 -3.98
CA PHE A 198 13.42 -9.77 -3.14
C PHE A 198 14.16 -11.10 -3.24
N ARG A 199 14.65 -11.48 -4.42
CA ARG A 199 15.46 -12.68 -4.62
C ARG A 199 16.85 -12.54 -3.97
N GLN A 200 17.55 -11.43 -4.22
CA GLN A 200 18.88 -11.19 -3.69
C GLN A 200 18.93 -11.13 -2.17
N THR A 201 17.88 -10.60 -1.56
CA THR A 201 17.77 -10.42 -0.11
C THR A 201 17.13 -11.60 0.61
N GLY A 202 16.58 -12.57 -0.12
CA GLY A 202 15.83 -13.71 0.44
C GLY A 202 14.40 -13.35 0.89
N ALA A 203 13.99 -12.09 0.74
CA ALA A 203 12.64 -11.66 1.11
C ALA A 203 11.54 -12.36 0.30
N ILE A 204 11.88 -12.87 -0.89
CA ILE A 204 10.95 -13.59 -1.76
C ILE A 204 10.30 -14.78 -1.04
N GLU A 205 11.02 -15.51 -0.19
CA GLU A 205 10.53 -16.74 0.45
C GLU A 205 9.28 -16.53 1.32
N ARG A 206 9.12 -15.32 1.88
CA ARG A 206 7.97 -14.93 2.70
C ARG A 206 7.00 -13.99 1.99
N THR A 207 7.20 -13.76 0.68
CA THR A 207 6.42 -12.79 -0.10
C THR A 207 5.61 -13.48 -1.17
N VAL A 208 4.34 -13.10 -1.29
CA VAL A 208 3.50 -13.36 -2.46
C VAL A 208 3.48 -12.09 -3.28
N THR A 209 3.88 -12.16 -4.55
CA THR A 209 4.02 -10.99 -5.40
C THR A 209 3.03 -11.03 -6.56
N PHE A 210 2.22 -9.97 -6.72
CA PHE A 210 1.37 -9.75 -7.89
C PHE A 210 1.91 -8.59 -8.70
N ILE A 211 2.10 -8.80 -10.01
CA ILE A 211 2.67 -7.77 -10.90
C ILE A 211 1.77 -7.54 -12.10
N ASN A 212 1.27 -6.32 -12.19
CA ASN A 212 0.60 -5.77 -13.37
C ASN A 212 1.49 -4.68 -13.99
N LEU A 213 1.82 -4.83 -15.25
CA LEU A 213 2.64 -3.90 -16.00
C LEU A 213 1.82 -2.75 -16.59
N ALA A 214 2.47 -1.66 -16.95
CA ALA A 214 1.82 -0.48 -17.51
C ALA A 214 1.12 -0.76 -18.86
N ASN A 215 1.59 -1.74 -19.61
CA ASN A 215 1.00 -2.18 -20.89
C ASN A 215 -0.07 -3.29 -20.74
N ASP A 216 -0.28 -3.82 -19.54
CA ASP A 216 -1.34 -4.78 -19.27
C ASP A 216 -2.72 -4.10 -19.29
N PRO A 217 -3.83 -4.84 -19.57
CA PRO A 217 -5.16 -4.29 -19.66
C PRO A 217 -5.63 -3.57 -18.38
N ALA A 218 -6.44 -2.52 -18.51
CA ALA A 218 -6.97 -1.75 -17.39
C ALA A 218 -7.76 -2.61 -16.38
N ILE A 219 -8.49 -3.61 -16.86
CA ILE A 219 -9.26 -4.50 -15.98
C ILE A 219 -8.36 -5.40 -15.13
N GLU A 220 -7.23 -5.86 -15.67
CA GLU A 220 -6.22 -6.58 -14.91
C GLU A 220 -5.63 -5.69 -13.82
N ARG A 221 -5.37 -4.42 -14.16
CA ARG A 221 -4.89 -3.40 -13.21
C ARG A 221 -5.85 -3.19 -12.05
N ILE A 222 -7.17 -3.16 -12.32
CA ILE A 222 -8.21 -3.07 -11.30
C ILE A 222 -8.29 -4.36 -10.44
N SER A 223 -8.02 -5.51 -11.04
CA SER A 223 -8.09 -6.80 -10.34
C SER A 223 -6.89 -7.04 -9.42
N THR A 224 -5.71 -6.55 -9.79
CA THR A 224 -4.43 -6.81 -9.10
C THR A 224 -4.46 -6.53 -7.58
N PRO A 225 -4.92 -5.36 -7.09
CA PRO A 225 -5.00 -5.12 -5.65
C PRO A 225 -5.99 -6.06 -4.96
N ARG A 226 -7.08 -6.41 -5.63
CA ARG A 226 -8.10 -7.31 -5.08
C ARG A 226 -7.58 -8.74 -4.97
N MET A 227 -6.80 -9.21 -5.97
CA MET A 227 -6.07 -10.48 -5.91
C MET A 227 -5.13 -10.52 -4.72
N ALA A 228 -4.33 -9.47 -4.54
CA ALA A 228 -3.38 -9.37 -3.43
C ALA A 228 -4.07 -9.41 -2.06
N ILE A 229 -5.14 -8.66 -1.89
CA ILE A 229 -5.88 -8.64 -0.62
C ILE A 229 -6.56 -9.99 -0.37
N THR A 230 -7.11 -10.65 -1.39
CA THR A 230 -7.70 -11.99 -1.27
C THR A 230 -6.65 -13.03 -0.86
N ALA A 231 -5.46 -12.98 -1.44
CA ALA A 231 -4.33 -13.81 -0.98
C ALA A 231 -3.97 -13.53 0.48
N ALA A 232 -3.94 -12.25 0.87
CA ALA A 232 -3.66 -11.85 2.24
C ALA A 232 -4.73 -12.33 3.22
N GLU A 233 -6.01 -12.30 2.86
CA GLU A 233 -7.10 -12.83 3.68
C GLU A 233 -6.94 -14.34 3.92
N TYR A 234 -6.60 -15.10 2.90
CA TYR A 234 -6.34 -16.53 3.06
C TYR A 234 -5.16 -16.80 4.01
N LEU A 235 -4.03 -16.13 3.78
CA LEU A 235 -2.84 -16.29 4.63
C LEU A 235 -3.11 -15.85 6.08
N ALA A 236 -3.84 -14.76 6.27
CA ALA A 236 -4.12 -14.22 7.59
C ALA A 236 -5.23 -14.98 8.32
N TYR A 237 -6.39 -15.12 7.71
CA TYR A 237 -7.57 -15.57 8.41
C TYR A 237 -7.79 -17.09 8.38
N ASP A 238 -7.30 -17.77 7.34
CA ASP A 238 -7.33 -19.23 7.26
C ASP A 238 -6.07 -19.88 7.87
N LEU A 239 -4.88 -19.30 7.58
CA LEU A 239 -3.61 -19.87 8.06
C LEU A 239 -3.07 -19.21 9.35
N GLY A 240 -3.72 -18.16 9.85
CA GLY A 240 -3.36 -17.48 11.10
C GLY A 240 -2.05 -16.71 11.06
N MET A 241 -1.64 -16.21 9.88
CA MET A 241 -0.40 -15.48 9.70
C MET A 241 -0.56 -13.96 9.93
N HIS A 242 0.53 -13.28 10.28
CA HIS A 242 0.58 -11.83 10.20
C HIS A 242 0.99 -11.42 8.80
N VAL A 243 0.10 -10.74 8.10
CA VAL A 243 0.31 -10.36 6.70
C VAL A 243 0.44 -8.85 6.57
N LEU A 244 1.56 -8.41 6.00
CA LEU A 244 1.75 -7.04 5.56
C LEU A 244 1.44 -6.95 4.07
N VAL A 245 0.41 -6.19 3.71
CA VAL A 245 0.03 -5.92 2.32
C VAL A 245 0.63 -4.59 1.90
N ILE A 246 1.42 -4.57 0.83
CA ILE A 246 1.95 -3.36 0.20
C ILE A 246 1.39 -3.29 -1.20
N ILE A 247 0.72 -2.20 -1.53
CA ILE A 247 0.14 -1.97 -2.86
C ILE A 247 0.74 -0.69 -3.44
N THR A 248 1.42 -0.80 -4.57
CA THR A 248 2.00 0.33 -5.30
C THR A 248 1.75 0.17 -6.81
N ASP A 249 1.12 1.09 -7.53
CA ASP A 249 0.69 2.43 -7.14
C ASP A 249 -0.84 2.51 -7.19
N ILE A 250 -1.45 3.00 -6.13
CA ILE A 250 -2.91 3.20 -6.05
C ILE A 250 -3.38 4.26 -7.05
N THR A 251 -2.52 5.19 -7.46
CA THR A 251 -2.85 6.17 -8.49
C THR A 251 -3.08 5.48 -9.83
N ASN A 252 -2.26 4.50 -10.20
CA ASN A 252 -2.45 3.71 -11.41
C ASN A 252 -3.76 2.90 -11.37
N TYR A 253 -4.12 2.39 -10.19
CA TYR A 253 -5.41 1.75 -9.98
C TYR A 253 -6.58 2.72 -10.23
N ALA A 254 -6.54 3.91 -9.64
CA ALA A 254 -7.58 4.92 -9.81
C ALA A 254 -7.67 5.43 -11.27
N GLU A 255 -6.55 5.55 -11.97
CA GLU A 255 -6.53 5.87 -13.40
C GLU A 255 -7.20 4.78 -14.25
N ALA A 256 -7.00 3.50 -13.92
CA ALA A 256 -7.70 2.41 -14.58
C ALA A 256 -9.21 2.45 -14.32
N LEU A 257 -9.64 2.80 -13.11
CA LEU A 257 -11.07 3.04 -12.82
C LEU A 257 -11.63 4.19 -13.66
N ARG A 258 -10.89 5.29 -13.80
CA ARG A 258 -11.27 6.44 -14.63
C ARG A 258 -11.42 6.05 -16.10
N GLU A 259 -10.45 5.28 -16.63
CA GLU A 259 -10.49 4.78 -18.01
C GLU A 259 -11.74 3.92 -18.27
N VAL A 260 -12.01 2.97 -17.38
CA VAL A 260 -13.18 2.08 -17.49
C VAL A 260 -14.49 2.85 -17.37
N SER A 261 -14.59 3.79 -16.41
CA SER A 261 -15.77 4.64 -16.23
C SER A 261 -16.04 5.52 -17.47
N ALA A 262 -14.98 6.09 -18.04
CA ALA A 262 -15.10 6.87 -19.28
C ALA A 262 -15.56 6.01 -20.47
N ALA A 263 -15.04 4.78 -20.61
CA ALA A 263 -15.48 3.84 -21.65
C ALA A 263 -16.96 3.45 -21.52
N ARG A 264 -17.48 3.41 -20.29
CA ARG A 264 -18.89 3.18 -19.98
C ARG A 264 -19.78 4.42 -20.16
N LYS A 265 -19.20 5.58 -20.44
CA LYS A 265 -19.91 6.88 -20.51
C LYS A 265 -20.62 7.22 -19.19
N GLU A 266 -20.10 6.81 -18.07
CA GLU A 266 -20.61 7.18 -16.74
C GLU A 266 -20.42 8.69 -16.51
N VAL A 267 -21.30 9.28 -15.70
CA VAL A 267 -21.16 10.69 -15.33
C VAL A 267 -19.92 10.87 -14.47
N PRO A 268 -18.94 11.67 -14.91
CA PRO A 268 -17.70 11.83 -14.17
C PRO A 268 -17.91 12.61 -12.87
N GLY A 269 -17.24 12.20 -11.82
CA GLY A 269 -17.10 12.93 -10.58
C GLY A 269 -15.93 13.92 -10.61
N ARG A 270 -15.41 14.28 -9.44
CA ARG A 270 -14.30 15.22 -9.27
C ARG A 270 -13.05 14.77 -10.07
N ARG A 271 -12.50 15.66 -10.87
CA ARG A 271 -11.34 15.44 -11.78
C ARG A 271 -11.50 14.27 -12.74
N GLY A 272 -12.73 13.91 -13.10
CA GLY A 272 -13.04 12.85 -14.06
C GLY A 272 -13.00 11.42 -13.51
N TYR A 273 -12.79 11.25 -12.21
CA TYR A 273 -12.87 9.94 -11.57
C TYR A 273 -14.33 9.51 -11.39
N PRO A 274 -14.64 8.20 -11.34
CA PRO A 274 -15.99 7.72 -11.11
C PRO A 274 -16.51 8.16 -9.74
N GLY A 275 -17.81 8.48 -9.66
CA GLY A 275 -18.44 8.90 -8.42
C GLY A 275 -18.37 7.87 -7.29
N TYR A 276 -18.23 6.59 -7.63
CA TYR A 276 -18.11 5.48 -6.68
C TYR A 276 -16.65 5.20 -6.21
N MET A 277 -15.65 5.98 -6.64
CA MET A 277 -14.25 5.71 -6.28
C MET A 277 -14.01 5.65 -4.76
N TYR A 278 -14.71 6.48 -3.98
CA TYR A 278 -14.63 6.42 -2.52
C TYR A 278 -15.08 5.06 -1.97
N THR A 279 -16.26 4.61 -2.36
CA THR A 279 -16.83 3.33 -1.92
C THR A 279 -15.97 2.16 -2.38
N ASP A 280 -15.42 2.24 -3.58
CA ASP A 280 -14.56 1.21 -4.15
C ASP A 280 -13.24 1.07 -3.35
N LEU A 281 -12.54 2.18 -3.10
CA LEU A 281 -11.35 2.21 -2.25
C LEU A 281 -11.66 1.77 -0.81
N ALA A 282 -12.79 2.23 -0.24
CA ALA A 282 -13.20 1.86 1.10
C ALA A 282 -13.45 0.34 1.21
N THR A 283 -14.17 -0.24 0.25
CA THR A 283 -14.43 -1.68 0.22
C THR A 283 -13.13 -2.48 0.18
N MET A 284 -12.14 -2.01 -0.56
CA MET A 284 -10.83 -2.65 -0.66
C MET A 284 -10.02 -2.50 0.63
N TYR A 285 -9.88 -1.27 1.15
CA TYR A 285 -9.06 -0.99 2.34
C TYR A 285 -9.66 -1.58 3.63
N GLU A 286 -10.98 -1.62 3.75
CA GLU A 286 -11.67 -2.15 4.94
C GLU A 286 -11.63 -3.68 5.06
N ARG A 287 -11.01 -4.37 4.13
CA ARG A 287 -10.66 -5.80 4.24
C ARG A 287 -9.43 -6.02 5.15
N ALA A 288 -8.61 -4.99 5.36
CA ALA A 288 -7.47 -5.05 6.27
C ALA A 288 -7.88 -4.83 7.73
N GLY A 289 -7.15 -5.44 8.65
CA GLY A 289 -7.36 -5.30 10.10
C GLY A 289 -7.09 -6.59 10.87
N ARG A 290 -7.67 -6.66 12.08
CA ARG A 290 -7.68 -7.85 12.95
C ARG A 290 -9.11 -8.28 13.21
N ILE A 291 -9.33 -9.57 13.22
CA ILE A 291 -10.61 -10.18 13.61
C ILE A 291 -10.45 -10.71 15.04
N ARG A 292 -11.42 -10.42 15.90
CA ARG A 292 -11.44 -10.93 17.27
C ARG A 292 -11.39 -12.47 17.26
N ASP A 293 -10.60 -13.04 18.15
CA ASP A 293 -10.40 -14.48 18.31
C ASP A 293 -9.69 -15.16 17.11
N ASN A 294 -9.24 -14.40 16.12
CA ASN A 294 -8.37 -14.89 15.05
C ASN A 294 -6.91 -14.48 15.33
N LYS A 295 -5.99 -15.42 15.14
CA LYS A 295 -4.54 -15.17 15.34
C LYS A 295 -3.96 -14.28 14.25
N GLY A 296 -4.48 -14.39 13.02
CA GLY A 296 -3.99 -13.64 11.87
C GLY A 296 -4.38 -12.17 11.88
N SER A 297 -3.71 -11.40 11.05
CA SER A 297 -4.01 -9.97 10.83
C SER A 297 -3.53 -9.52 9.47
N ILE A 298 -4.17 -8.48 8.93
CA ILE A 298 -3.72 -7.79 7.72
C ILE A 298 -3.41 -6.35 8.08
N THR A 299 -2.14 -5.98 7.95
CA THR A 299 -1.68 -4.58 7.99
C THR A 299 -1.45 -4.12 6.57
N MET A 300 -1.84 -2.90 6.21
CA MET A 300 -1.80 -2.46 4.83
C MET A 300 -1.05 -1.14 4.69
N ILE A 301 -0.16 -1.08 3.71
CA ILE A 301 0.55 0.13 3.26
C ILE A 301 0.17 0.39 1.78
N PRO A 302 -0.93 1.12 1.53
CA PRO A 302 -1.20 1.60 0.18
C PRO A 302 -0.22 2.73 -0.15
N ILE A 303 0.45 2.64 -1.29
CA ILE A 303 1.35 3.68 -1.78
C ILE A 303 0.71 4.33 -2.98
N LEU A 304 0.71 5.65 -3.02
CA LEU A 304 0.14 6.42 -4.11
C LEU A 304 1.07 7.58 -4.52
N SER A 305 1.05 7.91 -5.80
CA SER A 305 1.72 9.07 -6.36
C SER A 305 0.73 10.21 -6.50
N MET A 306 0.99 11.32 -5.79
CA MET A 306 0.15 12.53 -5.87
C MET A 306 0.47 13.27 -7.17
N PRO A 307 -0.52 13.46 -8.08
CA PRO A 307 -0.33 14.35 -9.21
C PRO A 307 0.00 15.77 -8.74
N GLU A 308 1.06 16.36 -9.32
CA GLU A 308 1.53 17.72 -8.97
C GLU A 308 1.93 17.91 -7.49
N ASP A 309 2.24 16.83 -6.77
CA ASP A 309 2.48 16.80 -5.31
C ASP A 309 1.28 17.36 -4.49
N ASP A 310 0.06 17.33 -5.08
CA ASP A 310 -1.17 17.90 -4.50
C ASP A 310 -1.86 16.88 -3.56
N VAL A 311 -1.72 17.09 -2.26
CA VAL A 311 -2.40 16.28 -1.23
C VAL A 311 -3.93 16.41 -1.24
N THR A 312 -4.48 17.46 -1.89
CA THR A 312 -5.93 17.69 -2.02
C THR A 312 -6.52 17.01 -3.26
N HIS A 313 -5.67 16.34 -4.06
CA HIS A 313 -6.15 15.53 -5.18
C HIS A 313 -7.07 14.40 -4.70
N PRO A 314 -8.12 13.99 -5.46
CA PRO A 314 -9.09 13.00 -5.01
C PRO A 314 -8.48 11.70 -4.46
N ILE A 315 -7.39 11.22 -5.03
CA ILE A 315 -6.77 9.95 -4.63
C ILE A 315 -6.16 10.02 -3.22
N PRO A 316 -5.22 10.93 -2.89
CA PRO A 316 -4.73 11.07 -1.53
C PRO A 316 -5.80 11.53 -0.54
N ASP A 317 -6.70 12.44 -0.95
CA ASP A 317 -7.79 12.95 -0.12
C ASP A 317 -8.70 11.81 0.36
N LEU A 318 -9.23 10.99 -0.56
CA LEU A 318 -10.09 9.85 -0.22
C LEU A 318 -9.33 8.77 0.57
N THR A 319 -8.10 8.47 0.18
CA THR A 319 -7.26 7.50 0.89
C THR A 319 -7.00 7.94 2.34
N GLY A 320 -6.71 9.21 2.57
CA GLY A 320 -6.50 9.78 3.90
C GLY A 320 -7.75 9.74 4.80
N TYR A 321 -8.95 9.82 4.20
CA TYR A 321 -10.22 9.68 4.94
C TYR A 321 -10.48 8.25 5.40
N ILE A 322 -10.16 7.26 4.56
CA ILE A 322 -10.46 5.85 4.83
C ILE A 322 -9.44 5.22 5.79
N THR A 323 -8.19 5.69 5.74
CA THR A 323 -7.06 5.09 6.45
C THR A 323 -6.74 5.79 7.77
N GLU A 324 -5.81 5.21 8.57
CA GLU A 324 -5.47 5.71 9.89
C GLU A 324 -4.18 6.55 9.90
N GLY A 325 -4.00 7.42 8.94
CA GLY A 325 -2.86 8.35 8.85
C GLY A 325 -2.26 8.43 7.45
N GLN A 326 -1.05 8.96 7.35
CA GLN A 326 -0.26 9.03 6.13
C GLN A 326 1.23 9.26 6.42
N ILE A 327 2.09 8.68 5.60
CA ILE A 327 3.52 9.00 5.52
C ILE A 327 3.72 9.81 4.24
N ILE A 328 4.33 10.99 4.32
CA ILE A 328 4.50 11.90 3.18
C ILE A 328 5.96 11.94 2.77
N LEU A 329 6.25 11.67 1.49
CA LEU A 329 7.56 11.86 0.90
C LEU A 329 7.71 13.30 0.39
N SER A 330 8.87 13.90 0.62
CA SER A 330 9.17 15.29 0.27
C SER A 330 10.15 15.39 -0.89
N ARG A 331 9.76 16.15 -1.91
CA ARG A 331 10.65 16.48 -3.02
C ARG A 331 11.81 17.38 -2.58
N GLU A 332 11.61 18.25 -1.59
CA GLU A 332 12.67 19.08 -1.02
C GLU A 332 13.75 18.22 -0.37
N LEU A 333 13.35 17.28 0.51
CA LEU A 333 14.29 16.37 1.17
C LEU A 333 15.01 15.46 0.17
N TYR A 334 14.30 14.98 -0.85
CA TYR A 334 14.90 14.20 -1.92
C TYR A 334 15.97 14.97 -2.69
N ARG A 335 15.73 16.24 -3.02
CA ARG A 335 16.71 17.11 -3.68
C ARG A 335 17.95 17.38 -2.81
N LYS A 336 17.81 17.32 -1.48
CA LYS A 336 18.92 17.38 -0.53
C LYS A 336 19.71 16.08 -0.45
N GLY A 337 19.29 15.02 -1.17
CA GLY A 337 19.95 13.70 -1.16
C GLY A 337 19.57 12.82 0.03
N LEU A 338 18.51 13.16 0.77
CA LEU A 338 18.05 12.35 1.90
C LEU A 338 17.25 11.14 1.41
N THR A 339 17.54 9.95 1.96
CA THR A 339 16.88 8.69 1.57
C THR A 339 16.62 7.82 2.80
N PRO A 340 15.36 7.42 3.06
CA PRO A 340 14.12 7.85 2.39
C PRO A 340 13.76 9.32 2.71
N PRO A 341 13.19 10.07 1.76
CA PRO A 341 12.91 11.49 1.95
C PRO A 341 11.58 11.71 2.69
N ILE A 342 11.40 11.12 3.86
CA ILE A 342 10.16 11.20 4.64
C ILE A 342 10.08 12.56 5.33
N ASN A 343 9.03 13.33 5.03
CA ASN A 343 8.71 14.54 5.75
C ASN A 343 7.89 14.19 6.99
N VAL A 344 8.53 14.20 8.15
CA VAL A 344 7.90 13.76 9.41
C VAL A 344 6.87 14.74 9.96
N LEU A 345 6.93 16.04 9.61
CA LEU A 345 6.02 17.05 10.15
C LEU A 345 4.57 16.89 9.67
N PRO A 346 4.28 16.73 8.36
CA PRO A 346 2.93 16.46 7.88
C PRO A 346 2.55 14.97 7.93
N SER A 347 3.49 14.09 8.24
CA SER A 347 3.22 12.65 8.40
C SER A 347 2.53 12.39 9.74
N LEU A 348 1.59 11.44 9.75
CA LEU A 348 0.80 11.12 10.93
C LEU A 348 0.39 9.64 10.92
N SER A 349 0.64 8.94 12.02
CA SER A 349 -0.04 7.69 12.34
C SER A 349 -1.00 7.92 13.49
N ARG A 350 -2.32 7.77 13.23
CA ARG A 350 -3.37 8.02 14.26
C ARG A 350 -3.39 6.96 15.35
N LEU A 351 -2.79 5.80 15.10
CA LEU A 351 -2.77 4.67 16.04
C LEU A 351 -1.42 4.49 16.75
N LYS A 352 -0.43 5.34 16.48
CA LYS A 352 0.94 5.22 16.99
C LYS A 352 1.01 4.98 18.51
N ASP A 353 0.22 5.72 19.29
CA ASP A 353 0.23 5.60 20.75
C ASP A 353 -0.24 4.23 21.26
N LYS A 354 -0.97 3.48 20.42
CA LYS A 354 -1.41 2.11 20.76
C LYS A 354 -0.31 1.07 20.61
N GLY A 355 0.68 1.34 19.75
CA GLY A 355 1.76 0.40 19.42
C GLY A 355 3.05 0.60 20.23
N ILE A 356 3.18 1.65 21.05
CA ILE A 356 4.42 2.04 21.70
C ILE A 356 4.36 1.95 23.24
N GLY A 357 5.51 2.01 23.89
CA GLY A 357 5.66 2.05 25.33
C GLY A 357 6.10 0.71 25.94
N LYS A 358 6.02 0.64 27.28
CA LYS A 358 6.47 -0.52 28.06
C LYS A 358 5.80 -1.81 27.61
N GLY A 359 6.59 -2.82 27.31
CA GLY A 359 6.14 -4.14 26.86
C GLY A 359 5.85 -4.25 25.35
N LYS A 360 6.00 -3.14 24.60
CA LYS A 360 5.81 -3.10 23.13
C LYS A 360 7.07 -2.60 22.43
N THR A 361 7.56 -1.45 22.83
CA THR A 361 8.83 -0.86 22.43
C THR A 361 9.66 -0.57 23.68
N ARG A 362 10.00 0.70 23.95
CA ARG A 362 10.71 1.11 25.17
C ARG A 362 9.85 2.14 25.92
N GLU A 363 9.99 2.20 27.25
CA GLU A 363 9.14 3.02 28.12
C GLU A 363 9.21 4.53 27.86
N ASP A 364 10.32 5.02 27.29
CA ASP A 364 10.55 6.42 26.95
C ASP A 364 10.10 6.81 25.56
N HIS A 365 9.62 5.85 24.73
CA HIS A 365 9.36 6.06 23.31
C HIS A 365 8.40 7.24 23.06
N ALA A 366 7.28 7.33 23.77
CA ALA A 366 6.30 8.40 23.58
C ALA A 366 6.89 9.78 23.89
N ASP A 367 7.65 9.90 24.98
CA ASP A 367 8.27 11.14 25.40
C ASP A 367 9.36 11.56 24.40
N THR A 368 10.22 10.62 23.99
CA THR A 368 11.28 10.82 23.00
C THR A 368 10.71 11.26 21.66
N MET A 369 9.67 10.58 21.18
CA MET A 369 8.96 10.92 19.94
C MET A 369 8.43 12.36 19.97
N ASN A 370 7.73 12.74 21.02
CA ASN A 370 7.16 14.07 21.15
C ASN A 370 8.22 15.17 21.22
N GLN A 371 9.35 14.89 21.88
CA GLN A 371 10.45 15.83 21.97
C GLN A 371 11.18 16.00 20.64
N LEU A 372 11.49 14.89 19.95
CA LEU A 372 12.12 14.92 18.62
C LEU A 372 11.27 15.70 17.61
N PHE A 373 9.96 15.43 17.56
CA PHE A 373 9.04 16.11 16.67
C PHE A 373 9.00 17.62 16.95
N SER A 374 8.89 18.01 18.25
CA SER A 374 8.85 19.42 18.66
C SER A 374 10.18 20.13 18.38
N ALA A 375 11.31 19.47 18.63
CA ALA A 375 12.63 20.04 18.39
C ALA A 375 12.87 20.22 16.89
N TYR A 376 12.48 19.27 16.06
CA TYR A 376 12.61 19.37 14.60
C TYR A 376 11.73 20.48 14.03
N SER A 377 10.46 20.60 14.48
CA SER A 377 9.57 21.69 14.07
C SER A 377 10.19 23.06 14.38
N ARG A 378 10.67 23.25 15.61
CA ARG A 378 11.31 24.51 16.02
C ARG A 378 12.59 24.79 15.23
N GLY A 379 13.38 23.74 14.93
CA GLY A 379 14.58 23.89 14.11
C GLY A 379 14.28 24.31 12.68
N LYS A 380 13.21 23.79 12.08
CA LYS A 380 12.73 24.24 10.75
C LYS A 380 12.30 25.70 10.77
N GLU A 381 11.51 26.11 11.79
CA GLU A 381 11.11 27.50 11.97
C GLU A 381 12.32 28.46 12.15
N ALA A 382 13.33 28.06 12.93
CA ALA A 382 14.55 28.81 13.10
C ALA A 382 15.31 28.98 11.76
N LYS A 383 15.39 27.93 10.95
CA LYS A 383 16.03 27.99 9.63
C LYS A 383 15.27 28.90 8.65
N GLU A 384 13.95 28.86 8.67
CA GLU A 384 13.12 29.77 7.85
C GLU A 384 13.32 31.23 8.27
N LEU A 385 13.41 31.48 9.59
CA LEU A 385 13.68 32.82 10.12
C LEU A 385 15.08 33.31 9.70
N ALA A 386 16.09 32.44 9.73
CA ALA A 386 17.44 32.75 9.27
C ALA A 386 17.50 33.15 7.80
N VAL A 387 16.72 32.51 6.95
CA VAL A 387 16.61 32.84 5.51
C VAL A 387 16.05 34.27 5.31
N ILE A 388 15.10 34.69 6.15
CA ILE A 388 14.42 36.00 6.02
C ILE A 388 15.23 37.13 6.66
N LEU A 389 15.76 36.92 7.86
CA LEU A 389 16.36 37.95 8.70
C LEU A 389 17.90 37.84 8.82
N GLY A 390 18.48 36.76 8.32
CA GLY A 390 19.91 36.46 8.46
C GLY A 390 20.23 35.71 9.80
N ASP A 391 21.32 34.98 9.81
CA ASP A 391 21.77 34.16 10.97
C ASP A 391 22.02 35.00 12.24
N ALA A 392 22.38 36.28 12.07
CA ALA A 392 22.63 37.20 13.19
C ALA A 392 21.35 37.50 14.02
N ALA A 393 20.18 37.30 13.43
CA ALA A 393 18.91 37.53 14.12
C ALA A 393 18.48 36.35 15.00
N LEU A 394 19.12 35.17 14.88
CA LEU A 394 18.81 34.01 15.68
C LEU A 394 19.40 34.13 17.09
N SER A 395 18.59 33.76 18.10
CA SER A 395 19.11 33.53 19.44
C SER A 395 20.06 32.32 19.46
N ASP A 396 20.92 32.22 20.46
CA ASP A 396 21.82 31.08 20.58
C ASP A 396 21.06 29.75 20.72
N THR A 397 19.90 29.77 21.37
CA THR A 397 19.01 28.61 21.45
C THR A 397 18.44 28.23 20.07
N ASP A 398 18.02 29.19 19.26
CA ASP A 398 17.49 28.93 17.91
C ASP A 398 18.58 28.38 16.98
N LYS A 399 19.84 28.81 17.14
CA LYS A 399 20.98 28.22 16.42
C LYS A 399 21.19 26.75 16.78
N LEU A 400 21.02 26.38 18.07
CA LEU A 400 21.08 24.97 18.49
C LEU A 400 19.94 24.14 17.88
N TYR A 401 18.72 24.68 17.84
CA TYR A 401 17.60 24.01 17.19
C TYR A 401 17.80 23.87 15.67
N ALA A 402 18.38 24.87 15.00
CA ALA A 402 18.75 24.78 13.59
C ALA A 402 19.81 23.69 13.34
N LYS A 403 20.86 23.62 14.20
CA LYS A 403 21.86 22.53 14.18
C LYS A 403 21.22 21.18 14.40
N PHE A 404 20.31 21.08 15.38
CA PHE A 404 19.54 19.87 15.64
C PHE A 404 18.74 19.43 14.40
N ALA A 405 18.04 20.34 13.71
CA ALA A 405 17.26 20.02 12.53
C ALA A 405 18.11 19.46 11.40
N ASP A 406 19.30 20.02 11.16
CA ASP A 406 20.24 19.50 10.17
C ASP A 406 20.74 18.10 10.52
N ALA A 407 21.15 17.87 11.75
CA ALA A 407 21.60 16.56 12.24
C ALA A 407 20.45 15.53 12.19
N PHE A 408 19.23 15.96 12.55
CA PHE A 408 18.04 15.11 12.49
C PHE A 408 17.72 14.68 11.06
N GLU A 409 17.75 15.60 10.07
CA GLU A 409 17.59 15.24 8.67
C GLU A 409 18.69 14.28 8.20
N ALA A 410 19.95 14.55 8.52
CA ALA A 410 21.08 13.79 8.04
C ALA A 410 21.23 12.41 8.67
N GLU A 411 20.96 12.26 9.97
CA GLU A 411 21.24 11.03 10.70
C GLU A 411 19.97 10.21 11.03
N TYR A 412 18.84 10.88 11.35
CA TYR A 412 17.63 10.20 11.78
C TYR A 412 16.70 9.88 10.60
N VAL A 413 16.41 10.87 9.75
CA VAL A 413 15.56 10.70 8.58
C VAL A 413 16.30 9.96 7.48
N SER A 414 17.50 10.42 7.15
CA SER A 414 18.32 9.77 6.14
C SER A 414 18.91 8.46 6.69
N GLN A 415 18.68 7.38 5.92
CA GLN A 415 19.04 6.04 6.35
C GLN A 415 19.26 5.18 5.11
N GLY A 416 20.41 4.68 4.83
CA GLY A 416 20.71 3.94 3.60
C GLY A 416 19.67 2.85 3.26
N TYR A 417 19.48 2.58 2.00
CA TYR A 417 18.49 1.64 1.45
C TYR A 417 18.54 0.23 2.05
N TYR A 418 19.72 -0.24 2.43
CA TYR A 418 19.91 -1.54 3.08
C TYR A 418 20.02 -1.47 4.61
N THR A 419 19.92 -0.28 5.18
CA THR A 419 20.00 -0.11 6.63
C THR A 419 18.68 -0.50 7.27
N ASN A 420 18.75 -1.42 8.22
CA ASN A 420 17.62 -1.88 9.02
C ASN A 420 17.89 -1.51 10.48
N ARG A 421 17.24 -0.48 10.99
CA ARG A 421 17.42 -0.05 12.39
C ARG A 421 16.34 -0.67 13.27
N SER A 422 16.75 -1.29 14.35
CA SER A 422 15.82 -1.70 15.40
C SER A 422 15.21 -0.48 16.10
N ILE A 423 14.11 -0.69 16.80
CA ILE A 423 13.49 0.39 17.59
C ILE A 423 14.42 0.89 18.70
N GLU A 424 15.24 0.02 19.28
CA GLU A 424 16.26 0.38 20.25
C GLU A 424 17.33 1.32 19.65
N GLU A 425 17.86 0.98 18.49
CA GLU A 425 18.82 1.82 17.75
C GLU A 425 18.19 3.16 17.36
N THR A 426 16.93 3.14 16.91
CA THR A 426 16.17 4.34 16.56
C THR A 426 16.00 5.28 17.75
N LEU A 427 15.60 4.77 18.91
CA LEU A 427 15.44 5.57 20.12
C LEU A 427 16.78 6.07 20.66
N ASN A 428 17.82 5.25 20.62
CA ASN A 428 19.18 5.65 21.04
C ASN A 428 19.73 6.76 20.13
N LEU A 429 19.49 6.67 18.82
CA LEU A 429 19.85 7.73 17.88
C LEU A 429 19.06 9.03 18.18
N GLY A 430 17.80 8.91 18.51
CA GLY A 430 16.99 10.06 18.95
C GLY A 430 17.59 10.74 20.19
N TRP A 431 17.98 9.97 21.20
CA TRP A 431 18.63 10.51 22.40
C TRP A 431 20.02 11.13 22.11
N LYS A 432 20.81 10.52 21.23
CA LYS A 432 22.07 11.12 20.77
C LYS A 432 21.84 12.51 20.19
N LEU A 433 20.86 12.66 19.30
CA LEU A 433 20.55 13.95 18.69
C LEU A 433 19.98 14.97 19.70
N LEU A 434 19.16 14.53 20.65
CA LEU A 434 18.67 15.40 21.71
C LEU A 434 19.78 15.93 22.61
N GLY A 435 20.95 15.28 22.63
CA GLY A 435 22.15 15.77 23.31
C GLY A 435 22.73 17.08 22.76
N ILE A 436 22.35 17.48 21.54
CA ILE A 436 22.68 18.80 20.95
C ILE A 436 21.98 19.93 21.70
N LEU A 437 20.82 19.64 22.31
CA LEU A 437 20.03 20.61 23.05
C LEU A 437 20.34 20.54 24.55
N PRO A 438 20.39 21.66 25.27
CA PRO A 438 20.59 21.64 26.70
C PRO A 438 19.40 20.98 27.42
N LYS A 439 19.64 20.34 28.56
CA LYS A 439 18.60 19.67 29.39
C LYS A 439 17.36 20.52 29.60
N SER A 440 17.53 21.83 29.79
CA SER A 440 16.44 22.78 30.04
C SER A 440 15.42 22.87 28.88
N GLU A 441 15.79 22.45 27.69
CA GLU A 441 14.93 22.45 26.50
C GLU A 441 14.17 21.13 26.30
N LEU A 442 14.49 20.06 27.07
CA LEU A 442 13.83 18.75 27.00
C LEU A 442 12.51 18.73 27.79
N LYS A 443 11.63 19.69 27.52
CA LYS A 443 10.39 19.95 28.30
C LYS A 443 9.29 18.92 28.10
N ARG A 444 9.40 18.05 27.12
CA ARG A 444 8.39 17.02 26.78
C ARG A 444 8.78 15.63 27.27
N ILE A 445 9.88 15.51 27.99
CA ILE A 445 10.41 14.25 28.53
C ILE A 445 10.41 14.30 30.04
N ARG A 446 9.98 13.23 30.68
CA ARG A 446 10.01 13.07 32.13
C ARG A 446 11.43 13.04 32.65
N ASP A 447 11.70 13.68 33.77
CA ASP A 447 13.04 13.80 34.38
C ASP A 447 13.74 12.44 34.54
N ALA A 448 12.99 11.42 34.98
CA ALA A 448 13.54 10.06 35.14
C ALA A 448 14.13 9.47 33.84
N TYR A 449 13.60 9.82 32.69
CA TYR A 449 14.15 9.39 31.41
C TYR A 449 15.32 10.26 30.96
N ILE A 450 15.29 11.56 31.28
CA ILE A 450 16.42 12.46 31.05
C ILE A 450 17.63 11.97 31.84
N GLU A 451 17.46 11.63 33.14
CA GLU A 451 18.55 11.11 33.97
C GLU A 451 19.10 9.79 33.43
N LYS A 452 18.24 8.93 32.88
CA LYS A 452 18.63 7.61 32.39
C LYS A 452 19.32 7.65 31.03
N TYR A 453 18.81 8.42 30.09
CA TYR A 453 19.18 8.32 28.68
C TYR A 453 19.94 9.53 28.12
N TYR A 454 19.78 10.73 28.70
CA TYR A 454 20.39 11.93 28.18
C TYR A 454 21.91 11.90 28.37
N ARG A 455 22.62 12.26 27.31
CA ARG A 455 24.06 12.54 27.31
C ARG A 455 24.26 13.80 26.48
N GLU A 456 24.92 14.81 27.07
CA GLU A 456 25.26 16.03 26.36
C GLU A 456 26.30 15.74 25.28
N GLU A 457 26.08 16.29 24.09
CA GLU A 457 27.06 16.19 23.01
C GLU A 457 28.23 17.13 23.37
N ALA A 458 29.45 16.61 23.38
CA ALA A 458 30.65 17.37 23.77
C ALA A 458 31.09 18.38 22.70
#